data_159ee94c63cdc993877e47b87618dbbb
#
_entry.id   159ee94c63cdc993877e47b87618dbbb
#
_cell.length_a   1.000
_cell.length_b   1.000
_cell.length_c   1.000
_cell.angle_alpha   90.00
_cell.angle_beta   90.00
_cell.angle_gamma   90.00
#
_symmetry.space_group_name_H-M   'P 1'
#
loop_
_entity.id
_entity.type
_entity.pdbx_description
1 polymer ?
#
loop_
_entity_poly.entity_id
_entity_poly.type
_entity_poly.pdbx_seq_one_letter_code
_entity_poly.pdbx_strand_id
1 'polypeptide(L)'
;GVSLRYALSDLAQGQVVGGQLTKVGQTVATDISMFYQGDEFSMPDGQRGQWVGGLTLSNIGAKIKYSESGEADFIPTNMRLGGGFNWKLDKYNRLTLLTDINKLMVPTKPERDVLDADNDGDRSEILAGKDDKIGVIPGIIQSWDPTAKPDGFKELMREFMVNVGGEYWYNDQFAVRAGYQHEDVTKGNRRFFTLGFGVRYNLIGLDFAYLFPADQTVRSPLENTIRFSALVDLNQIMK
;
A
#
# COMPACT_ATOMS: atom_id res chain seq x y z
N GLY A 1 15.22 -6.40 5.64
CA GLY A 1 15.76 -5.59 4.54
C GLY A 1 15.68 -4.11 4.86
N VAL A 2 16.62 -3.36 4.30
CA VAL A 2 16.62 -1.88 4.35
C VAL A 2 16.92 -1.38 2.94
N SER A 3 16.22 -0.35 2.47
CA SER A 3 16.54 0.34 1.23
C SER A 3 16.60 1.85 1.45
N LEU A 4 17.46 2.52 0.71
CA LEU A 4 17.55 3.98 0.64
C LEU A 4 17.19 4.42 -0.77
N ARG A 5 16.31 5.42 -0.86
CA ARG A 5 15.85 5.97 -2.14
C ARG A 5 16.03 7.47 -2.16
N TYR A 6 16.52 7.97 -3.30
CA TYR A 6 16.45 9.38 -3.65
C TYR A 6 15.39 9.55 -4.74
N ALA A 7 14.45 10.44 -4.52
CA ALA A 7 13.36 10.67 -5.45
C ALA A 7 13.36 12.11 -5.95
N LEU A 8 13.19 12.24 -7.26
CA LEU A 8 12.96 13.49 -7.98
C LEU A 8 11.52 13.44 -8.54
N SER A 9 10.75 14.50 -8.33
CA SER A 9 9.39 14.61 -8.83
C SER A 9 9.20 15.97 -9.49
N ASP A 10 8.93 15.98 -10.79
CA ASP A 10 8.55 17.15 -11.55
C ASP A 10 7.10 17.03 -12.02
N LEU A 11 6.19 17.61 -11.25
CA LEU A 11 4.75 17.50 -11.52
C LEU A 11 4.22 18.56 -12.49
N ALA A 12 4.89 19.66 -12.62
CA ALA A 12 4.37 20.82 -13.35
C ALA A 12 5.35 21.43 -14.36
N GLN A 13 6.51 20.79 -14.58
CA GLN A 13 7.50 21.18 -15.60
C GLN A 13 7.82 22.70 -15.60
N GLY A 14 7.94 23.30 -14.40
CA GLY A 14 8.24 24.72 -14.26
C GLY A 14 7.08 25.67 -14.57
N GLN A 15 5.84 25.18 -14.63
CA GLN A 15 4.66 26.02 -14.82
C GLN A 15 4.31 26.81 -13.55
N VAL A 16 3.64 27.94 -13.74
CA VAL A 16 3.12 28.74 -12.63
C VAL A 16 1.76 28.16 -12.21
N VAL A 17 1.68 27.70 -10.96
CA VAL A 17 0.43 27.20 -10.36
C VAL A 17 0.11 28.05 -9.14
N GLY A 18 -1.11 28.62 -9.10
CA GLY A 18 -1.53 29.51 -8.01
C GLY A 18 -0.65 30.77 -7.84
N GLY A 19 -0.08 31.28 -8.93
CA GLY A 19 0.80 32.48 -8.90
C GLY A 19 2.25 32.18 -8.45
N GLN A 20 2.62 30.91 -8.24
CA GLN A 20 3.96 30.50 -7.82
C GLN A 20 4.62 29.62 -8.89
N LEU A 21 5.91 29.86 -9.13
CA LEU A 21 6.72 29.01 -9.99
C LEU A 21 6.94 27.67 -9.29
N THR A 22 6.57 26.60 -9.98
CA THR A 22 6.83 25.23 -9.48
C THR A 22 8.27 24.84 -9.76
N LYS A 23 8.82 24.03 -8.87
CA LYS A 23 10.17 23.44 -8.99
C LYS A 23 10.14 21.94 -8.80
N VAL A 24 11.19 21.30 -9.24
CA VAL A 24 11.40 19.87 -9.03
C VAL A 24 11.46 19.57 -7.53
N GLY A 25 10.52 18.76 -7.04
CA GLY A 25 10.55 18.28 -5.68
C GLY A 25 11.62 17.20 -5.52
N GLN A 26 12.37 17.27 -4.42
CA GLN A 26 13.43 16.32 -4.09
C GLN A 26 13.24 15.79 -2.69
N THR A 27 13.46 14.51 -2.51
CA THR A 27 13.40 13.89 -1.17
C THR A 27 14.26 12.64 -1.09
N VAL A 28 14.64 12.29 0.14
CA VAL A 28 15.29 11.02 0.48
C VAL A 28 14.35 10.22 1.37
N ALA A 29 14.19 8.96 1.08
CA ALA A 29 13.33 8.05 1.83
C ALA A 29 14.04 6.72 2.11
N THR A 30 13.69 6.12 3.23
CA THR A 30 14.17 4.80 3.66
C THR A 30 12.97 3.86 3.79
N ASP A 31 13.16 2.60 3.36
CA ASP A 31 12.24 1.51 3.67
C ASP A 31 12.90 0.51 4.60
N ILE A 32 12.12 -0.02 5.51
CA ILE A 32 12.50 -1.09 6.42
C ILE A 32 11.52 -2.22 6.23
N SER A 33 12.01 -3.45 6.05
CA SER A 33 11.16 -4.61 5.88
C SER A 33 11.67 -5.81 6.65
N MET A 34 10.72 -6.62 7.12
CA MET A 34 10.94 -7.89 7.78
C MET A 34 10.06 -8.95 7.12
N PHE A 35 10.61 -10.12 6.90
CA PHE A 35 9.88 -11.29 6.45
C PHE A 35 10.17 -12.44 7.39
N TYR A 36 9.12 -13.15 7.78
CA TYR A 36 9.17 -14.34 8.60
C TYR A 36 8.60 -15.53 7.83
N GLN A 37 9.31 -16.61 7.86
CA GLN A 37 8.87 -17.89 7.34
C GLN A 37 9.15 -18.93 8.42
N GLY A 38 8.10 -19.51 8.99
CA GLY A 38 8.19 -20.54 10.01
C GLY A 38 8.63 -21.88 9.41
N ASP A 39 8.93 -22.83 10.28
CA ASP A 39 9.21 -24.21 9.87
C ASP A 39 7.94 -24.87 9.33
N GLU A 40 8.12 -25.81 8.39
CA GLU A 40 7.02 -26.66 7.97
C GLU A 40 6.68 -27.66 9.09
N PHE A 41 5.41 -27.80 9.39
CA PHE A 41 4.91 -28.75 10.37
C PHE A 41 3.91 -29.73 9.73
N SER A 42 3.86 -30.94 10.30
CA SER A 42 2.93 -31.96 9.85
C SER A 42 1.52 -31.66 10.31
N MET A 43 0.57 -31.84 9.42
CA MET A 43 -0.86 -31.73 9.65
C MET A 43 -1.49 -33.13 9.50
N PRO A 44 -2.76 -33.32 9.92
CA PRO A 44 -3.50 -34.57 9.68
C PRO A 44 -3.45 -34.96 8.19
N ASP A 45 -3.61 -36.24 7.92
CA ASP A 45 -3.66 -36.84 6.57
C ASP A 45 -2.38 -36.66 5.73
N GLY A 46 -1.22 -36.47 6.39
CA GLY A 46 0.07 -36.31 5.71
C GLY A 46 0.32 -34.96 5.05
N GLN A 47 -0.55 -34.02 5.27
CA GLN A 47 -0.41 -32.64 4.80
C GLN A 47 0.66 -31.89 5.58
N ARG A 48 1.12 -30.74 5.03
CA ARG A 48 2.07 -29.87 5.69
C ARG A 48 1.58 -28.42 5.68
N GLY A 49 1.78 -27.75 6.79
CA GLY A 49 1.49 -26.32 6.97
C GLY A 49 2.74 -25.51 7.23
N GLN A 50 2.73 -24.23 6.83
CA GLN A 50 3.80 -23.28 7.11
C GLN A 50 3.21 -21.88 7.25
N TRP A 51 3.50 -21.22 8.35
CA TRP A 51 3.13 -19.82 8.55
C TRP A 51 4.16 -18.89 7.91
N VAL A 52 3.67 -17.82 7.30
CA VAL A 52 4.49 -16.73 6.78
C VAL A 52 3.96 -15.39 7.28
N GLY A 53 4.83 -14.42 7.42
CA GLY A 53 4.45 -13.08 7.85
C GLY A 53 5.42 -12.03 7.34
N GLY A 54 4.98 -10.79 7.26
CA GLY A 54 5.82 -9.69 6.81
C GLY A 54 5.36 -8.35 7.35
N LEU A 55 6.33 -7.49 7.59
CA LEU A 55 6.12 -6.09 7.94
C LEU A 55 6.98 -5.24 7.02
N THR A 56 6.40 -4.19 6.45
CA THR A 56 7.13 -3.19 5.69
C THR A 56 6.71 -1.81 6.15
N LEU A 57 7.70 -0.98 6.47
CA LEU A 57 7.56 0.45 6.66
C LEU A 57 8.27 1.12 5.49
N SER A 58 7.54 1.78 4.62
CA SER A 58 8.08 2.36 3.40
C SER A 58 7.94 3.87 3.36
N ASN A 59 8.83 4.52 2.59
CA ASN A 59 8.86 5.96 2.41
C ASN A 59 9.01 6.75 3.72
N ILE A 60 9.80 6.26 4.68
CA ILE A 60 10.17 7.05 5.85
C ILE A 60 11.21 8.06 5.40
N GLY A 61 10.83 9.33 5.22
CA GLY A 61 11.72 10.31 4.63
C GLY A 61 11.30 11.75 4.81
N ALA A 62 12.12 12.65 4.27
CA ALA A 62 11.86 14.08 4.35
C ALA A 62 10.60 14.48 3.58
N LYS A 63 9.94 15.54 4.04
CA LYS A 63 8.85 16.16 3.30
C LYS A 63 9.35 16.69 1.95
N ILE A 64 8.49 16.64 0.95
CA ILE A 64 8.79 17.12 -0.39
C ILE A 64 8.20 18.52 -0.61
N LYS A 65 8.89 19.38 -1.34
CA LYS A 65 8.47 20.76 -1.60
C LYS A 65 8.53 21.05 -3.09
N TYR A 66 7.44 21.59 -3.64
CA TYR A 66 7.27 21.88 -5.07
C TYR A 66 7.28 23.36 -5.44
N SER A 67 7.38 24.27 -4.46
CA SER A 67 7.50 25.71 -4.69
C SER A 67 8.39 26.36 -3.64
N GLU A 68 8.89 27.55 -3.86
CA GLU A 68 9.79 28.22 -2.90
C GLU A 68 9.06 28.70 -1.64
N SER A 69 7.88 29.26 -1.82
CA SER A 69 7.05 29.81 -0.75
C SER A 69 5.99 28.83 -0.21
N GLY A 70 5.76 27.68 -0.89
CA GLY A 70 4.80 26.68 -0.46
C GLY A 70 5.29 25.86 0.73
N GLU A 71 4.35 25.23 1.41
CA GLU A 71 4.63 24.29 2.47
C GLU A 71 5.19 22.98 1.89
N ALA A 72 5.94 22.26 2.71
CA ALA A 72 6.45 20.95 2.35
C ALA A 72 5.42 19.88 2.76
N ASP A 73 5.06 19.01 1.83
CA ASP A 73 4.12 17.91 2.04
C ASP A 73 4.81 16.64 2.50
N PHE A 74 4.09 15.83 3.27
CA PHE A 74 4.55 14.50 3.60
C PHE A 74 4.62 13.63 2.35
N ILE A 75 5.71 12.89 2.22
CA ILE A 75 5.72 11.75 1.29
C ILE A 75 4.85 10.62 1.87
N PRO A 76 4.30 9.73 1.05
CA PRO A 76 3.35 8.71 1.49
C PRO A 76 4.04 7.60 2.31
N THR A 77 4.45 7.94 3.52
CA THR A 77 4.97 6.95 4.49
C THR A 77 3.88 5.93 4.77
N ASN A 78 4.20 4.65 4.62
CA ASN A 78 3.20 3.61 4.66
C ASN A 78 3.67 2.39 5.44
N MET A 79 2.77 1.81 6.23
CA MET A 79 2.95 0.53 6.89
C MET A 79 2.12 -0.54 6.19
N ARG A 80 2.73 -1.69 5.94
CA ARG A 80 2.03 -2.90 5.52
C ARG A 80 2.42 -4.05 6.46
N LEU A 81 1.41 -4.65 7.08
CA LEU A 81 1.56 -5.84 7.92
C LEU A 81 0.72 -6.96 7.31
N GLY A 82 1.34 -8.07 7.03
CA GLY A 82 0.66 -9.21 6.43
C GLY A 82 1.05 -10.54 7.05
N GLY A 83 0.18 -11.51 6.86
CA GLY A 83 0.39 -12.88 7.25
C GLY A 83 -0.26 -13.84 6.26
N GLY A 84 0.17 -15.08 6.33
CA GLY A 84 -0.39 -16.09 5.45
C GLY A 84 -0.05 -17.50 5.90
N PHE A 85 -0.66 -18.41 5.20
CA PHE A 85 -0.53 -19.83 5.46
C PHE A 85 -0.31 -20.57 4.15
N ASN A 86 0.81 -21.27 4.05
CA ASN A 86 1.13 -22.18 2.97
C ASN A 86 0.67 -23.58 3.37
N TRP A 87 -0.19 -24.17 2.58
CA TRP A 87 -0.76 -25.47 2.81
C TRP A 87 -0.38 -26.43 1.67
N LYS A 88 0.50 -27.37 1.92
CA LYS A 88 0.82 -28.48 1.03
C LYS A 88 -0.18 -29.60 1.28
N LEU A 89 -1.18 -29.71 0.43
CA LEU A 89 -2.25 -30.69 0.51
C LEU A 89 -1.73 -32.10 0.20
N ASP A 90 -0.91 -32.19 -0.83
CA ASP A 90 -0.20 -33.39 -1.26
C ASP A 90 1.07 -33.02 -2.06
N LYS A 91 1.64 -33.97 -2.77
CA LYS A 91 2.88 -33.76 -3.53
C LYS A 91 2.68 -32.86 -4.77
N TYR A 92 1.44 -32.70 -5.25
CA TYR A 92 1.12 -31.92 -6.44
C TYR A 92 0.36 -30.62 -6.13
N ASN A 93 -0.37 -30.60 -5.00
CA ASN A 93 -1.34 -29.56 -4.70
C ASN A 93 -0.89 -28.70 -3.53
N ARG A 94 -0.78 -27.39 -3.75
CA ARG A 94 -0.45 -26.40 -2.72
C ARG A 94 -1.44 -25.25 -2.78
N LEU A 95 -1.98 -24.88 -1.62
CA LEU A 95 -2.82 -23.70 -1.43
C LEU A 95 -2.10 -22.71 -0.52
N THR A 96 -2.07 -21.45 -0.90
CA THR A 96 -1.56 -20.36 -0.06
C THR A 96 -2.69 -19.38 0.17
N LEU A 97 -2.94 -19.02 1.42
CA LEU A 97 -3.88 -17.95 1.80
C LEU A 97 -3.08 -16.81 2.41
N LEU A 98 -3.37 -15.60 2.00
CA LEU A 98 -2.66 -14.38 2.40
C LEU A 98 -3.66 -13.29 2.79
N THR A 99 -3.31 -12.54 3.79
CA THR A 99 -4.00 -11.29 4.13
C THR A 99 -3.00 -10.25 4.56
N ASP A 100 -3.24 -9.00 4.21
CA ASP A 100 -2.47 -7.88 4.73
C ASP A 100 -3.37 -6.67 5.00
N ILE A 101 -2.92 -5.86 5.94
CA ILE A 101 -3.43 -4.54 6.21
C ILE A 101 -2.38 -3.50 5.83
N ASN A 102 -2.84 -2.42 5.25
CA ASN A 102 -2.02 -1.32 4.80
C ASN A 102 -2.56 -0.03 5.39
N LYS A 103 -1.68 0.81 5.94
CA LYS A 103 -2.05 2.09 6.53
C LYS A 103 -1.06 3.17 6.13
N LEU A 104 -1.60 4.27 5.61
CA LEU A 104 -0.83 5.48 5.37
C LEU A 104 -0.50 6.15 6.72
N MET A 105 0.79 6.33 7.00
CA MET A 105 1.29 6.89 8.26
C MET A 105 1.66 8.37 8.10
N VAL A 106 0.71 9.15 7.62
CA VAL A 106 0.80 10.62 7.57
C VAL A 106 -0.33 11.21 8.40
N PRO A 107 -0.18 12.43 8.92
CA PRO A 107 -1.26 13.10 9.64
C PRO A 107 -2.50 13.23 8.79
N THR A 108 -3.67 12.97 9.35
CA THR A 108 -4.95 13.28 8.72
C THR A 108 -5.12 14.80 8.73
N LYS A 109 -5.54 15.37 7.61
CA LYS A 109 -5.80 16.82 7.55
C LYS A 109 -6.94 17.19 8.50
N PRO A 110 -6.76 18.20 9.34
CA PRO A 110 -7.81 18.68 10.23
C PRO A 110 -8.92 19.38 9.43
N GLU A 111 -10.10 19.43 10.01
CA GLU A 111 -11.15 20.34 9.53
C GLU A 111 -10.82 21.75 10.00
N ARG A 112 -10.80 22.71 9.05
CA ARG A 112 -10.51 24.14 9.31
C ARG A 112 -11.72 25.00 8.98
N ASP A 113 -11.85 26.11 9.69
CA ASP A 113 -12.89 27.11 9.44
C ASP A 113 -12.55 27.99 8.22
N VAL A 114 -12.59 27.37 7.03
CA VAL A 114 -12.32 28.08 5.76
C VAL A 114 -13.39 29.11 5.39
N LEU A 115 -14.56 29.04 6.02
CA LEU A 115 -15.70 29.94 5.76
C LEU A 115 -15.78 31.09 6.76
N ASP A 116 -14.92 31.09 7.80
CA ASP A 116 -14.93 32.10 8.86
C ASP A 116 -16.34 32.21 9.50
N ALA A 117 -16.84 31.06 10.00
CA ALA A 117 -18.23 30.91 10.44
C ALA A 117 -18.56 31.78 11.67
N ASP A 118 -17.57 32.10 12.49
CA ASP A 118 -17.70 32.98 13.65
C ASP A 118 -17.35 34.45 13.35
N ASN A 119 -16.89 34.77 12.12
CA ASN A 119 -16.53 36.08 11.61
C ASN A 119 -15.42 36.81 12.42
N ASP A 120 -14.46 36.03 12.94
CA ASP A 120 -13.29 36.58 13.66
C ASP A 120 -12.12 36.93 12.72
N GLY A 121 -12.19 36.52 11.45
CA GLY A 121 -11.19 36.74 10.40
C GLY A 121 -10.10 35.64 10.32
N ASP A 122 -10.12 34.63 11.19
CA ASP A 122 -9.17 33.50 11.17
C ASP A 122 -9.73 32.26 10.49
N ARG A 123 -9.46 32.15 9.20
CA ARG A 123 -9.84 30.98 8.38
C ARG A 123 -8.92 29.77 8.57
N SER A 124 -7.93 29.85 9.44
CA SER A 124 -6.98 28.78 9.70
C SER A 124 -7.29 27.98 10.96
N GLU A 125 -8.29 28.42 11.74
CA GLU A 125 -8.73 27.76 12.95
C GLU A 125 -9.08 26.28 12.71
N ILE A 126 -8.68 25.42 13.64
CA ILE A 126 -8.96 23.99 13.59
C ILE A 126 -10.26 23.69 14.34
N LEU A 127 -11.30 23.32 13.60
CA LEU A 127 -12.59 22.92 14.15
C LEU A 127 -12.58 21.49 14.68
N ALA A 128 -11.85 20.58 14.01
CA ALA A 128 -11.73 19.19 14.43
C ALA A 128 -10.41 18.57 13.97
N GLY A 129 -9.84 17.68 14.79
CA GLY A 129 -8.53 17.08 14.56
C GLY A 129 -7.39 17.82 15.22
N LYS A 130 -6.17 17.60 14.76
CA LYS A 130 -4.94 18.28 15.23
C LYS A 130 -4.15 18.82 14.04
N ASP A 131 -3.32 19.82 14.30
CA ASP A 131 -2.46 20.43 13.28
C ASP A 131 -1.59 19.37 12.58
N ASP A 132 -1.60 19.42 11.26
CA ASP A 132 -0.84 18.55 10.35
C ASP A 132 0.52 19.15 9.94
N LYS A 133 0.81 20.40 10.34
CA LYS A 133 2.06 21.11 10.04
C LYS A 133 3.21 20.74 10.99
N ILE A 134 3.40 19.46 11.22
CA ILE A 134 4.38 18.91 12.16
C ILE A 134 5.50 18.15 11.45
N GLY A 135 6.55 17.79 12.17
CA GLY A 135 7.66 17.00 11.64
C GLY A 135 7.26 15.58 11.22
N VAL A 136 8.14 14.88 10.51
CA VAL A 136 7.85 13.55 9.96
C VAL A 136 7.57 12.53 11.06
N ILE A 137 8.46 12.41 12.04
CA ILE A 137 8.30 11.42 13.13
C ILE A 137 7.07 11.71 14.00
N PRO A 138 6.84 12.95 14.49
CA PRO A 138 5.58 13.28 15.14
C PRO A 138 4.36 12.99 14.27
N GLY A 139 4.43 13.23 12.95
CA GLY A 139 3.34 12.94 12.01
C GLY A 139 3.02 11.46 11.90
N ILE A 140 4.04 10.61 11.86
CA ILE A 140 3.86 9.15 11.91
C ILE A 140 3.12 8.73 13.19
N ILE A 141 3.52 9.25 14.34
CA ILE A 141 2.88 8.95 15.64
C ILE A 141 1.44 9.47 15.65
N GLN A 142 1.23 10.73 15.24
CA GLN A 142 -0.09 11.35 15.19
C GLN A 142 -1.06 10.60 14.27
N SER A 143 -0.56 9.95 13.21
CA SER A 143 -1.40 9.16 12.29
C SER A 143 -2.15 8.01 12.99
N TRP A 144 -1.70 7.58 14.16
CA TRP A 144 -2.32 6.54 14.99
C TRP A 144 -3.22 7.08 16.08
N ASP A 145 -3.20 8.39 16.33
CA ASP A 145 -3.98 9.03 17.39
C ASP A 145 -5.41 9.32 16.89
N PRO A 146 -6.45 8.65 17.43
CA PRO A 146 -7.82 8.95 17.07
C PRO A 146 -8.24 10.39 17.40
N THR A 147 -7.65 10.99 18.46
CA THR A 147 -7.98 12.35 18.88
C THR A 147 -7.43 13.42 17.93
N ALA A 148 -6.51 13.03 17.05
CA ALA A 148 -5.96 13.89 16.01
C ALA A 148 -6.75 13.86 14.70
N LYS A 149 -7.91 13.21 14.69
CA LYS A 149 -8.73 13.00 13.49
C LYS A 149 -10.11 13.62 13.66
N PRO A 150 -10.68 14.21 12.60
CA PRO A 150 -12.01 14.84 12.69
C PRO A 150 -13.09 13.90 13.20
N ASP A 151 -13.20 12.69 12.62
CA ASP A 151 -14.18 11.66 13.02
C ASP A 151 -13.64 10.67 14.10
N GLY A 152 -12.51 10.99 14.73
CA GLY A 152 -11.93 10.20 15.80
C GLY A 152 -11.56 8.77 15.40
N PHE A 153 -11.96 7.79 16.22
CA PHE A 153 -11.66 6.37 15.98
C PHE A 153 -12.27 5.83 14.68
N LYS A 154 -13.42 6.33 14.28
CA LYS A 154 -14.06 5.93 13.02
C LYS A 154 -13.21 6.31 11.82
N GLU A 155 -12.63 7.51 11.83
CA GLU A 155 -11.72 7.96 10.80
C GLU A 155 -10.44 7.09 10.76
N LEU A 156 -9.87 6.77 11.93
CA LEU A 156 -8.73 5.87 12.01
C LEU A 156 -9.02 4.51 11.36
N MET A 157 -10.18 3.93 11.60
CA MET A 157 -10.55 2.64 11.01
C MET A 157 -10.70 2.70 9.49
N ARG A 158 -11.18 3.81 8.94
CA ARG A 158 -11.30 4.04 7.49
C ARG A 158 -9.97 4.15 6.77
N GLU A 159 -8.88 4.45 7.49
CA GLU A 159 -7.53 4.57 6.91
C GLU A 159 -6.86 3.23 6.65
N PHE A 160 -7.44 2.14 7.13
CA PHE A 160 -6.92 0.81 6.86
C PHE A 160 -7.44 0.29 5.52
N MET A 161 -6.50 -0.08 4.65
CA MET A 161 -6.77 -0.86 3.46
C MET A 161 -6.50 -2.33 3.78
N VAL A 162 -7.44 -3.21 3.46
CA VAL A 162 -7.35 -4.65 3.73
C VAL A 162 -7.27 -5.39 2.41
N ASN A 163 -6.33 -6.33 2.32
CA ASN A 163 -6.17 -7.21 1.18
C ASN A 163 -6.29 -8.66 1.63
N VAL A 164 -7.01 -9.47 0.86
CA VAL A 164 -7.10 -10.92 1.06
C VAL A 164 -6.87 -11.60 -0.27
N GLY A 165 -6.10 -12.68 -0.28
CA GLY A 165 -5.81 -13.41 -1.51
C GLY A 165 -5.57 -14.89 -1.27
N GLY A 166 -5.79 -15.66 -2.32
CA GLY A 166 -5.47 -17.07 -2.37
C GLY A 166 -4.74 -17.42 -3.66
N GLU A 167 -3.82 -18.35 -3.54
CA GLU A 167 -3.07 -18.92 -4.64
C GLU A 167 -3.10 -20.44 -4.54
N TYR A 168 -3.48 -21.08 -5.62
CA TYR A 168 -3.45 -22.53 -5.74
C TYR A 168 -2.46 -22.91 -6.83
N TRP A 169 -1.56 -23.85 -6.51
CA TRP A 169 -0.60 -24.43 -7.44
C TRP A 169 -0.89 -25.90 -7.68
N TYR A 170 -0.80 -26.30 -8.93
CA TYR A 170 -0.82 -27.68 -9.35
C TYR A 170 0.54 -28.04 -9.95
N ASN A 171 1.18 -29.05 -9.37
CA ASN A 171 2.48 -29.63 -9.79
C ASN A 171 3.61 -28.58 -9.93
N ASP A 172 3.54 -27.48 -9.15
CA ASP A 172 4.42 -26.31 -9.26
C ASP A 172 4.53 -25.72 -10.68
N GLN A 173 3.63 -26.13 -11.60
CA GLN A 173 3.60 -25.69 -12.98
C GLN A 173 2.47 -24.74 -13.28
N PHE A 174 1.30 -24.97 -12.72
CA PHE A 174 0.10 -24.16 -12.97
C PHE A 174 -0.37 -23.48 -11.70
N ALA A 175 -0.58 -22.18 -11.78
CA ALA A 175 -1.13 -21.40 -10.68
C ALA A 175 -2.45 -20.74 -11.05
N VAL A 176 -3.39 -20.71 -10.11
CA VAL A 176 -4.58 -19.86 -10.17
C VAL A 176 -4.60 -18.99 -8.93
N ARG A 177 -4.92 -17.70 -9.10
CA ARG A 177 -4.92 -16.70 -8.05
C ARG A 177 -6.22 -15.95 -8.04
N ALA A 178 -6.71 -15.65 -6.85
CA ALA A 178 -7.84 -14.73 -6.67
C ALA A 178 -7.54 -13.83 -5.46
N GLY A 179 -7.99 -12.59 -5.53
CA GLY A 179 -7.80 -11.64 -4.44
C GLY A 179 -8.86 -10.57 -4.42
N TYR A 180 -8.97 -9.92 -3.27
CA TYR A 180 -9.83 -8.78 -3.04
C TYR A 180 -9.08 -7.72 -2.24
N GLN A 181 -9.20 -6.48 -2.68
CA GLN A 181 -8.71 -5.29 -2.00
C GLN A 181 -9.88 -4.42 -1.58
N HIS A 182 -9.84 -3.96 -0.34
CA HIS A 182 -10.83 -3.06 0.23
C HIS A 182 -10.17 -1.80 0.78
N GLU A 183 -10.64 -0.65 0.31
CA GLU A 183 -10.34 0.66 0.86
C GLU A 183 -11.65 1.43 1.06
N ASP A 184 -11.72 2.22 2.14
CA ASP A 184 -12.91 3.02 2.45
C ASP A 184 -13.21 4.04 1.34
N VAL A 185 -14.50 4.30 1.12
CA VAL A 185 -14.98 5.25 0.10
C VAL A 185 -14.43 6.65 0.28
N THR A 186 -14.19 7.06 1.52
CA THR A 186 -13.67 8.40 1.86
C THR A 186 -12.15 8.50 1.71
N LYS A 187 -11.44 7.39 1.50
CA LYS A 187 -9.98 7.31 1.44
C LYS A 187 -9.42 6.96 0.06
N GLY A 188 -10.28 6.87 -0.94
CA GLY A 188 -9.88 6.59 -2.33
C GLY A 188 -10.74 5.55 -3.01
N ASN A 189 -11.61 4.83 -2.26
CA ASN A 189 -12.58 3.86 -2.79
C ASN A 189 -11.95 2.80 -3.71
N ARG A 190 -10.72 2.38 -3.43
CA ARG A 190 -10.03 1.37 -4.22
C ARG A 190 -10.47 -0.02 -3.81
N ARG A 191 -11.53 -0.51 -4.45
CA ARG A 191 -12.08 -1.84 -4.23
C ARG A 191 -11.97 -2.64 -5.51
N PHE A 192 -11.14 -3.68 -5.48
CA PHE A 192 -10.85 -4.48 -6.66
C PHE A 192 -10.93 -5.96 -6.34
N PHE A 193 -11.49 -6.72 -7.26
CA PHE A 193 -11.22 -8.13 -7.39
C PHE A 193 -10.06 -8.33 -8.36
N THR A 194 -9.24 -9.33 -8.09
CA THR A 194 -8.15 -9.73 -8.97
C THR A 194 -8.26 -11.21 -9.27
N LEU A 195 -8.04 -11.56 -10.53
CA LEU A 195 -7.88 -12.95 -10.96
C LEU A 195 -6.54 -13.08 -11.64
N GLY A 196 -5.84 -14.17 -11.41
CA GLY A 196 -4.54 -14.42 -11.99
C GLY A 196 -4.35 -15.88 -12.38
N PHE A 197 -3.49 -16.07 -13.37
CA PHE A 197 -3.08 -17.36 -13.87
C PHE A 197 -1.57 -17.38 -14.07
N GLY A 198 -0.92 -18.48 -13.71
CA GLY A 198 0.52 -18.64 -13.84
C GLY A 198 0.89 -19.97 -14.46
N VAL A 199 1.92 -19.98 -15.29
CA VAL A 199 2.52 -21.19 -15.87
C VAL A 199 4.02 -21.16 -15.65
N ARG A 200 4.57 -22.29 -15.23
CA ARG A 200 6.01 -22.52 -15.09
C ARG A 200 6.39 -23.72 -15.94
N TYR A 201 7.35 -23.51 -16.82
CA TYR A 201 7.88 -24.59 -17.65
C TYR A 201 9.39 -24.44 -17.82
N ASN A 202 10.15 -25.39 -17.33
CA ASN A 202 11.60 -25.34 -17.31
C ASN A 202 12.09 -23.99 -16.71
N LEU A 203 12.87 -23.24 -17.48
CA LEU A 203 13.46 -21.96 -17.10
C LEU A 203 12.49 -20.79 -17.13
N ILE A 204 11.30 -20.94 -17.74
CA ILE A 204 10.41 -19.83 -18.04
C ILE A 204 9.17 -19.89 -17.16
N GLY A 205 8.83 -18.74 -16.58
CA GLY A 205 7.56 -18.50 -15.93
C GLY A 205 6.80 -17.39 -16.61
N LEU A 206 5.49 -17.60 -16.79
CA LEU A 206 4.58 -16.58 -17.30
C LEU A 206 3.45 -16.41 -16.29
N ASP A 207 3.17 -15.15 -15.92
CA ASP A 207 2.04 -14.79 -15.08
C ASP A 207 1.17 -13.79 -15.80
N PHE A 208 -0.13 -13.99 -15.68
CA PHE A 208 -1.17 -13.08 -16.14
C PHE A 208 -2.07 -12.73 -14.96
N ALA A 209 -2.47 -11.47 -14.87
CA ALA A 209 -3.44 -11.02 -13.87
C ALA A 209 -4.36 -9.93 -14.46
N TYR A 210 -5.61 -9.96 -14.04
CA TYR A 210 -6.63 -9.00 -14.41
C TYR A 210 -7.28 -8.41 -13.17
N LEU A 211 -7.37 -7.08 -13.12
CA LEU A 211 -8.04 -6.33 -12.08
C LEU A 211 -9.37 -5.80 -12.61
N PHE A 212 -10.43 -6.01 -11.86
CA PHE A 212 -11.73 -5.42 -12.14
C PHE A 212 -12.32 -4.76 -10.88
N PRO A 213 -13.00 -3.62 -11.04
CA PRO A 213 -13.55 -2.89 -9.91
C PRO A 213 -14.68 -3.69 -9.25
N ALA A 214 -14.72 -3.67 -7.93
CA ALA A 214 -15.84 -4.22 -7.17
C ALA A 214 -17.06 -3.27 -7.17
N ASP A 215 -16.81 -1.98 -7.40
CA ASP A 215 -17.83 -0.93 -7.51
C ASP A 215 -17.64 -0.20 -8.84
N GLN A 216 -18.66 -0.25 -9.68
CA GLN A 216 -18.65 0.37 -11.02
C GLN A 216 -19.11 1.83 -11.01
N THR A 217 -19.55 2.35 -9.87
CA THR A 217 -20.06 3.73 -9.77
C THR A 217 -18.93 4.77 -9.75
N VAL A 218 -17.73 4.37 -9.33
CA VAL A 218 -16.56 5.23 -9.28
C VAL A 218 -15.48 4.70 -10.22
N ARG A 219 -15.15 5.44 -11.25
CA ARG A 219 -14.07 5.08 -12.16
C ARG A 219 -12.71 5.23 -11.48
N SER A 220 -11.92 4.17 -11.52
CA SER A 220 -10.55 4.18 -11.05
C SER A 220 -9.58 4.07 -12.23
N PRO A 221 -8.45 4.77 -12.22
CA PRO A 221 -7.41 4.61 -13.24
C PRO A 221 -6.85 3.18 -13.34
N LEU A 222 -7.06 2.36 -12.30
CA LEU A 222 -6.61 0.96 -12.24
C LEU A 222 -7.67 -0.04 -12.72
N GLU A 223 -8.89 0.41 -13.05
CA GLU A 223 -9.93 -0.50 -13.53
C GLU A 223 -9.53 -1.17 -14.85
N ASN A 224 -9.91 -2.43 -15.01
CA ASN A 224 -9.64 -3.22 -16.22
C ASN A 224 -8.14 -3.31 -16.58
N THR A 225 -7.28 -3.24 -15.56
CA THR A 225 -5.83 -3.38 -15.76
C THR A 225 -5.46 -4.84 -15.99
N ILE A 226 -4.76 -5.08 -17.10
CA ILE A 226 -4.12 -6.36 -17.41
C ILE A 226 -2.65 -6.24 -17.03
N ARG A 227 -2.14 -7.23 -16.31
CA ARG A 227 -0.71 -7.37 -16.00
C ARG A 227 -0.18 -8.66 -16.58
N PHE A 228 0.97 -8.56 -17.20
CA PHE A 228 1.72 -9.69 -17.72
C PHE A 228 3.14 -9.64 -17.16
N SER A 229 3.65 -10.79 -16.70
CA SER A 229 5.02 -10.93 -16.21
C SER A 229 5.68 -12.16 -16.79
N ALA A 230 6.92 -12.03 -17.19
CA ALA A 230 7.77 -13.13 -17.59
C ALA A 230 8.92 -13.28 -16.58
N LEU A 231 9.20 -14.50 -16.18
CA LEU A 231 10.25 -14.86 -15.23
C LEU A 231 11.20 -15.83 -15.93
N VAL A 232 12.50 -15.67 -15.68
CA VAL A 232 13.54 -16.61 -16.11
C VAL A 232 14.33 -17.05 -14.89
N ASP A 233 14.34 -18.37 -14.62
CA ASP A 233 15.09 -18.96 -13.51
C ASP A 233 16.48 -19.36 -13.96
N LEU A 234 17.46 -18.53 -13.70
CA LEU A 234 18.86 -18.76 -14.08
C LEU A 234 19.53 -19.90 -13.30
N ASN A 235 19.00 -20.28 -12.14
CA ASN A 235 19.59 -21.37 -11.34
C ASN A 235 19.46 -22.73 -12.01
N GLN A 236 18.54 -22.88 -12.94
CA GLN A 236 18.38 -24.11 -13.73
C GLN A 236 19.33 -24.19 -14.92
N ILE A 237 19.97 -23.09 -15.32
CA ILE A 237 20.95 -23.05 -16.40
C ILE A 237 22.33 -23.55 -15.89
N MET A 238 22.59 -23.39 -14.59
CA MET A 238 23.87 -23.67 -13.96
C MET A 238 23.95 -25.07 -13.34
N LYS A 239 22.97 -25.92 -13.57
CA LYS A 239 22.97 -27.36 -13.23
C LYS A 239 23.21 -28.19 -14.48
#